data_00a7f945273036208e70a4c704224549
#
_entry.id   00a7f945273036208e70a4c704224549
#
_cell.length_a   1.000
_cell.length_b   1.000
_cell.length_c   1.000
_cell.angle_alpha   90.00
_cell.angle_beta   90.00
_cell.angle_gamma   90.00
#
_symmetry.space_group_name_H-M   'P 1'
#
loop_
_entity.id
_entity.type
_entity.pdbx_description
1 polymer ?
#
loop_
_entity_poly.entity_id
_entity_poly.type
_entity_poly.pdbx_seq_one_letter_code
_entity_poly.pdbx_strand_id
1 'polypeptide(L)'
;LISIEDNKYDFLIANHMIEHTENVFKTIQNHLRVLKKGGILYYAVPDKRFTFDKNRELTTYEHLKAEYLYGSENYRYEHFLDFVTNVQNVKEEKEASKVAKKLSEEGLDTHFHVWTSETFIDHIKKAIDDKILNIEILEHTHKNDIESITILKKL
;
A
#
# COMPACT_ATOMS: atom_id res chain seq x y z
N LEU A 1 6.51 11.62 -7.27
CA LEU A 1 6.77 12.88 -6.50
C LEU A 1 8.24 13.34 -6.54
N ILE A 2 9.15 12.64 -7.25
CA ILE A 2 10.60 12.95 -7.26
C ILE A 2 10.90 14.40 -7.69
N SER A 3 10.10 14.95 -8.61
CA SER A 3 10.25 16.31 -9.12
C SER A 3 9.66 17.41 -8.22
N ILE A 4 9.04 17.05 -7.11
CA ILE A 4 8.41 17.99 -6.19
C ILE A 4 9.38 18.30 -5.04
N GLU A 5 9.50 19.60 -4.74
CA GLU A 5 10.32 20.10 -3.63
C GLU A 5 9.82 19.63 -2.26
N ASP A 6 10.73 19.49 -1.32
CA ASP A 6 10.43 19.14 0.06
C ASP A 6 9.67 20.28 0.76
N ASN A 7 8.81 19.90 1.71
CA ASN A 7 8.09 20.83 2.59
C ASN A 7 7.29 21.93 1.85
N LYS A 8 6.66 21.56 0.75
CA LYS A 8 5.94 22.50 -0.12
C LYS A 8 4.47 22.62 0.20
N TYR A 9 3.80 21.51 0.56
CA TYR A 9 2.35 21.44 0.69
C TYR A 9 1.90 21.39 2.14
N ASP A 10 0.70 21.93 2.40
CA ASP A 10 0.07 21.88 3.71
C ASP A 10 -0.74 20.58 3.89
N PHE A 11 -1.21 19.99 2.79
CA PHE A 11 -1.90 18.70 2.79
C PHE A 11 -1.67 17.93 1.49
N LEU A 12 -1.86 16.62 1.56
CA LEU A 12 -1.86 15.69 0.43
C LEU A 12 -3.02 14.72 0.60
N ILE A 13 -3.73 14.46 -0.50
CA ILE A 13 -4.82 13.48 -0.55
C ILE A 13 -4.41 12.37 -1.52
N ALA A 14 -4.55 11.13 -1.09
CA ALA A 14 -4.33 9.95 -1.92
C ALA A 14 -5.46 8.93 -1.68
N ASN A 15 -6.33 8.82 -2.67
CA ASN A 15 -7.48 7.92 -2.64
C ASN A 15 -7.22 6.74 -3.57
N HIS A 16 -7.38 5.52 -3.08
CA HIS A 16 -7.20 4.30 -3.86
C HIS A 16 -5.90 4.33 -4.67
N MET A 17 -4.78 4.60 -3.99
CA MET A 17 -3.47 4.75 -4.62
C MET A 17 -2.37 3.95 -3.91
N ILE A 18 -2.42 3.87 -2.58
CA ILE A 18 -1.35 3.25 -1.81
C ILE A 18 -1.26 1.74 -2.04
N GLU A 19 -2.38 1.08 -2.33
CA GLU A 19 -2.49 -0.33 -2.69
C GLU A 19 -1.82 -0.66 -4.03
N HIS A 20 -1.69 0.34 -4.91
CA HIS A 20 -1.02 0.24 -6.21
C HIS A 20 0.49 0.47 -6.14
N THR A 21 1.03 0.71 -4.95
CA THR A 21 2.47 0.96 -4.81
C THR A 21 3.21 -0.28 -4.35
N GLU A 22 4.31 -0.61 -5.02
CA GLU A 22 5.14 -1.76 -4.67
C GLU A 22 5.91 -1.57 -3.35
N ASN A 23 6.12 -0.34 -2.90
CA ASN A 23 6.79 -0.05 -1.64
C ASN A 23 6.02 0.98 -0.83
N VAL A 24 5.11 0.49 -0.02
CA VAL A 24 4.16 1.29 0.78
C VAL A 24 4.89 2.30 1.66
N PHE A 25 5.88 1.87 2.44
CA PHE A 25 6.53 2.77 3.39
C PHE A 25 7.40 3.83 2.73
N LYS A 26 8.12 3.50 1.65
CA LYS A 26 8.83 4.52 0.84
C LYS A 26 7.87 5.51 0.20
N THR A 27 6.71 5.05 -0.24
CA THR A 27 5.68 5.92 -0.81
C THR A 27 5.14 6.87 0.23
N ILE A 28 4.80 6.38 1.44
CA ILE A 28 4.37 7.24 2.55
C ILE A 28 5.46 8.25 2.91
N GLN A 29 6.72 7.84 3.00
CA GLN A 29 7.84 8.75 3.27
C GLN A 29 7.97 9.84 2.20
N ASN A 30 7.76 9.51 0.91
CA ASN A 30 7.76 10.49 -0.17
C ASN A 30 6.57 11.46 -0.10
N HIS A 31 5.40 10.99 0.34
CA HIS A 31 4.26 11.86 0.61
C HIS A 31 4.55 12.82 1.77
N LEU A 32 5.14 12.30 2.84
CA LEU A 32 5.54 13.11 3.98
C LEU A 32 6.66 14.11 3.62
N ARG A 33 7.59 13.74 2.76
CA ARG A 33 8.68 14.60 2.32
C ARG A 33 8.18 15.91 1.71
N VAL A 34 7.17 15.84 0.85
CA VAL A 34 6.62 17.03 0.18
C VAL A 34 5.70 17.86 1.07
N LEU A 35 5.23 17.31 2.19
CA LEU A 35 4.44 18.03 3.18
C LEU A 35 5.33 18.88 4.08
N LYS A 36 4.85 20.07 4.46
CA LYS A 36 5.43 20.88 5.53
C LYS A 36 5.34 20.15 6.88
N LYS A 37 6.16 20.54 7.83
CA LYS A 37 5.99 20.10 9.22
C LYS A 37 4.59 20.47 9.73
N GLY A 38 3.89 19.51 10.32
CA GLY A 38 2.48 19.65 10.72
C GLY A 38 1.49 19.47 9.57
N GLY A 39 1.96 19.24 8.33
CA GLY A 39 1.13 19.01 7.17
C GLY A 39 0.34 17.68 7.26
N ILE A 40 -0.79 17.64 6.60
CA ILE A 40 -1.78 16.56 6.69
C ILE A 40 -1.70 15.64 5.49
N LEU A 41 -1.68 14.35 5.76
CA LEU A 41 -1.79 13.30 4.75
C LEU A 41 -3.11 12.56 4.94
N TYR A 42 -3.96 12.61 3.93
CA TYR A 42 -5.25 11.93 3.91
C TYR A 42 -5.17 10.70 2.98
N TYR A 43 -5.51 9.55 3.50
CA TYR A 43 -5.67 8.31 2.74
C TYR A 43 -7.10 7.81 2.78
N ALA A 44 -7.65 7.47 1.60
CA ALA A 44 -8.78 6.55 1.48
C ALA A 44 -8.25 5.25 0.89
N VAL A 45 -8.39 4.16 1.63
CA VAL A 45 -7.78 2.86 1.32
C VAL A 45 -8.87 1.79 1.24
N PRO A 46 -8.91 0.99 0.17
CA PRO A 46 -9.94 -0.03 0.04
C PRO A 46 -9.78 -1.13 1.09
N ASP A 47 -10.89 -1.58 1.62
CA ASP A 47 -10.94 -2.78 2.45
C ASP A 47 -11.19 -3.99 1.55
N LYS A 48 -10.26 -4.96 1.55
CA LYS A 48 -10.32 -6.12 0.66
C LYS A 48 -11.62 -6.90 0.75
N ARG A 49 -12.30 -6.88 1.91
CA ARG A 49 -13.55 -7.61 2.12
C ARG A 49 -14.64 -7.19 1.14
N PHE A 50 -14.57 -5.96 0.62
CA PHE A 50 -15.58 -5.33 -0.23
C PHE A 50 -15.08 -5.05 -1.64
N THR A 51 -13.92 -5.60 -2.02
CA THR A 51 -13.31 -5.45 -3.35
C THR A 51 -13.16 -6.79 -4.06
N PHE A 52 -12.59 -6.76 -5.26
CA PHE A 52 -12.20 -7.99 -5.98
C PHE A 52 -11.08 -8.78 -5.28
N ASP A 53 -10.41 -8.18 -4.30
CA ASP A 53 -9.32 -8.80 -3.53
C ASP A 53 -9.79 -9.73 -2.41
N LYS A 54 -11.09 -9.89 -2.20
CA LYS A 54 -11.66 -10.63 -1.07
C LYS A 54 -11.07 -12.03 -0.85
N ASN A 55 -10.59 -12.68 -1.90
CA ASN A 55 -10.02 -14.02 -1.87
C ASN A 55 -8.49 -14.05 -1.70
N ARG A 56 -7.82 -12.90 -1.69
CA ARG A 56 -6.38 -12.81 -1.47
C ARG A 56 -6.05 -12.86 0.01
N GLU A 57 -4.87 -13.34 0.37
CA GLU A 57 -4.37 -13.24 1.75
C GLU A 57 -4.05 -11.80 2.11
N LEU A 58 -4.13 -11.47 3.41
CA LEU A 58 -3.75 -10.14 3.90
C LEU A 58 -2.25 -9.94 3.75
N THR A 59 -1.86 -8.78 3.23
CA THR A 59 -0.46 -8.36 3.28
C THR A 59 -0.01 -8.23 4.73
N THR A 60 1.11 -8.86 5.08
CA THR A 60 1.65 -8.80 6.44
C THR A 60 2.53 -7.58 6.64
N TYR A 61 2.68 -7.13 7.90
CA TYR A 61 3.62 -6.07 8.22
C TYR A 61 5.06 -6.44 7.89
N GLU A 62 5.43 -7.69 8.13
CA GLU A 62 6.77 -8.24 7.85
C GLU A 62 7.10 -8.17 6.37
N HIS A 63 6.12 -8.43 5.49
CA HIS A 63 6.27 -8.29 4.05
C HIS A 63 6.52 -6.82 3.65
N LEU A 64 5.67 -5.88 4.11
CA LEU A 64 5.86 -4.46 3.84
C LEU A 64 7.22 -3.93 4.34
N LYS A 65 7.66 -4.42 5.50
CA LYS A 65 8.97 -4.08 6.08
C LYS A 65 10.13 -4.66 5.27
N ALA A 66 9.98 -5.89 4.76
CA ALA A 66 10.98 -6.52 3.90
C ALA A 66 11.15 -5.76 2.58
N GLU A 67 10.05 -5.35 1.93
CA GLU A 67 10.10 -4.52 0.73
C GLU A 67 10.74 -3.16 0.98
N TYR A 68 10.46 -2.56 2.13
CA TYR A 68 11.08 -1.30 2.53
C TYR A 68 12.61 -1.44 2.69
N LEU A 69 13.08 -2.51 3.32
CA LEU A 69 14.49 -2.72 3.64
C LEU A 69 15.30 -3.27 2.46
N TYR A 70 14.73 -4.17 1.67
CA TYR A 70 15.48 -4.97 0.68
C TYR A 70 15.12 -4.64 -0.77
N GLY A 71 14.11 -3.80 -1.00
CA GLY A 71 13.61 -3.44 -2.33
C GLY A 71 12.39 -4.26 -2.74
N SER A 72 11.37 -3.57 -3.25
CA SER A 72 10.10 -4.17 -3.65
C SER A 72 10.19 -4.96 -4.96
N GLU A 73 11.17 -4.66 -5.81
CA GLU A 73 11.41 -5.36 -7.07
C GLU A 73 11.63 -6.88 -6.91
N ASN A 74 12.11 -7.29 -5.73
CA ASN A 74 12.33 -8.71 -5.41
C ASN A 74 11.03 -9.48 -5.17
N TYR A 75 9.94 -8.77 -4.88
CA TYR A 75 8.63 -9.34 -4.54
C TYR A 75 7.59 -9.16 -5.64
N ARG A 76 7.91 -8.40 -6.69
CA ARG A 76 6.97 -8.07 -7.78
C ARG A 76 6.31 -9.29 -8.41
N TYR A 77 7.09 -10.33 -8.70
CA TYR A 77 6.56 -11.57 -9.27
C TYR A 77 5.54 -12.24 -8.35
N GLU A 78 5.78 -12.27 -7.05
CA GLU A 78 4.89 -12.89 -6.07
C GLU A 78 3.55 -12.16 -5.98
N HIS A 79 3.55 -10.83 -6.06
CA HIS A 79 2.32 -10.03 -6.12
C HIS A 79 1.48 -10.37 -7.36
N PHE A 80 2.11 -10.47 -8.53
CA PHE A 80 1.40 -10.85 -9.74
C PHE A 80 0.92 -12.29 -9.69
N LEU A 81 1.66 -13.21 -9.11
CA LEU A 81 1.24 -14.60 -8.95
C LEU A 81 0.00 -14.70 -8.05
N ASP A 82 0.00 -13.98 -6.95
CA ASP A 82 -1.17 -13.89 -6.06
C ASP A 82 -2.39 -13.29 -6.78
N PHE A 83 -2.21 -12.20 -7.51
CA PHE A 83 -3.26 -11.56 -8.29
C PHE A 83 -3.84 -12.50 -9.36
N VAL A 84 -2.99 -13.14 -10.15
CA VAL A 84 -3.39 -14.07 -11.21
C VAL A 84 -4.16 -15.27 -10.65
N THR A 85 -3.70 -15.82 -9.53
CA THR A 85 -4.29 -17.01 -8.90
C THR A 85 -5.61 -16.69 -8.20
N ASN A 86 -5.69 -15.58 -7.47
CA ASN A 86 -6.78 -15.31 -6.54
C ASN A 86 -7.79 -14.26 -7.05
N VAL A 87 -7.41 -13.43 -8.01
CA VAL A 87 -8.32 -12.47 -8.66
C VAL A 87 -8.71 -12.93 -10.06
N GLN A 88 -7.74 -13.25 -10.92
CA GLN A 88 -8.02 -13.75 -12.26
C GLN A 88 -8.46 -15.22 -12.27
N ASN A 89 -8.33 -15.91 -11.13
CA ASN A 89 -8.80 -17.27 -10.91
C ASN A 89 -8.13 -18.34 -11.82
N VAL A 90 -6.89 -18.10 -12.22
CA VAL A 90 -6.08 -19.06 -12.98
C VAL A 90 -5.55 -20.13 -12.02
N LYS A 91 -6.11 -21.34 -12.05
CA LYS A 91 -5.80 -22.41 -11.09
C LYS A 91 -4.71 -23.38 -11.55
N GLU A 92 -4.41 -23.42 -12.83
CA GLU A 92 -3.31 -24.24 -13.33
C GLU A 92 -1.98 -23.52 -13.04
N GLU A 93 -1.12 -24.14 -12.24
CA GLU A 93 0.08 -23.53 -11.69
C GLU A 93 1.06 -23.03 -12.76
N LYS A 94 1.27 -23.82 -13.83
CA LYS A 94 2.19 -23.44 -14.92
C LYS A 94 1.66 -22.24 -15.71
N GLU A 95 0.36 -22.21 -15.95
CA GLU A 95 -0.27 -21.08 -16.65
C GLU A 95 -0.27 -19.82 -15.76
N ALA A 96 -0.62 -19.96 -14.47
CA ALA A 96 -0.56 -18.84 -13.51
C ALA A 96 0.86 -18.26 -13.45
N SER A 97 1.88 -19.10 -13.33
CA SER A 97 3.29 -18.69 -13.32
C SER A 97 3.70 -17.96 -14.59
N LYS A 98 3.30 -18.46 -15.75
CA LYS A 98 3.60 -17.84 -17.05
C LYS A 98 2.94 -16.46 -17.19
N VAL A 99 1.65 -16.36 -16.80
CA VAL A 99 0.92 -15.08 -16.84
C VAL A 99 1.52 -14.10 -15.86
N ALA A 100 1.77 -14.49 -14.61
CA ALA A 100 2.36 -13.65 -13.59
C ALA A 100 3.73 -13.07 -14.01
N LYS A 101 4.59 -13.93 -14.61
CA LYS A 101 5.88 -13.48 -15.14
C LYS A 101 5.71 -12.41 -16.22
N LYS A 102 4.82 -12.64 -17.18
CA LYS A 102 4.52 -11.68 -18.24
C LYS A 102 4.05 -10.34 -17.65
N LEU A 103 3.08 -10.36 -16.74
CA LEU A 103 2.53 -9.15 -16.12
C LEU A 103 3.61 -8.38 -15.33
N SER A 104 4.47 -9.09 -14.62
CA SER A 104 5.57 -8.47 -13.87
C SER A 104 6.60 -7.79 -14.76
N GLU A 105 6.87 -8.35 -15.95
CA GLU A 105 7.77 -7.77 -16.94
C GLU A 105 7.14 -6.56 -17.68
N GLU A 106 5.84 -6.59 -17.92
CA GLU A 106 5.10 -5.49 -18.56
C GLU A 106 4.83 -4.32 -17.62
N GLY A 107 4.99 -4.51 -16.32
CA GLY A 107 4.79 -3.44 -15.31
C GLY A 107 3.35 -2.97 -15.23
N LEU A 108 2.39 -3.90 -15.35
CA LEU A 108 0.97 -3.59 -15.26
C LEU A 108 0.59 -3.08 -13.86
N ASP A 109 -0.40 -2.20 -13.83
CA ASP A 109 -0.97 -1.70 -12.59
C ASP A 109 -1.94 -2.72 -11.99
N THR A 110 -1.80 -2.95 -10.68
CA THR A 110 -2.67 -3.84 -9.90
C THR A 110 -2.65 -3.41 -8.43
N HIS A 111 -3.54 -3.97 -7.61
CA HIS A 111 -3.34 -3.91 -6.16
C HIS A 111 -2.19 -4.84 -5.78
N PHE A 112 -1.03 -4.27 -5.46
CA PHE A 112 0.12 -5.04 -4.95
C PHE A 112 -0.17 -5.53 -3.53
N HIS A 113 -0.78 -4.68 -2.71
CA HIS A 113 -1.07 -4.97 -1.31
C HIS A 113 -2.56 -4.94 -1.01
N VAL A 114 -2.96 -5.79 -0.06
CA VAL A 114 -4.35 -5.90 0.37
C VAL A 114 -4.43 -5.98 1.89
N TRP A 115 -5.40 -5.28 2.45
CA TRP A 115 -5.64 -5.20 3.89
C TRP A 115 -7.13 -5.04 4.20
N THR A 116 -7.49 -5.24 5.46
CA THR A 116 -8.72 -4.69 6.02
C THR A 116 -8.42 -3.34 6.66
N SER A 117 -9.47 -2.60 7.02
CA SER A 117 -9.33 -1.34 7.75
C SER A 117 -8.43 -1.51 8.98
N GLU A 118 -8.67 -2.56 9.75
CA GLU A 118 -7.97 -2.85 11.00
C GLU A 118 -6.48 -3.19 10.76
N THR A 119 -6.18 -4.00 9.74
CA THR A 119 -4.79 -4.38 9.45
C THR A 119 -4.00 -3.21 8.86
N PHE A 120 -4.61 -2.34 8.06
CA PHE A 120 -3.93 -1.16 7.53
C PHE A 120 -3.46 -0.23 8.66
N ILE A 121 -4.35 0.13 9.58
CA ILE A 121 -3.97 1.03 10.69
C ILE A 121 -2.97 0.37 11.64
N ASP A 122 -3.03 -0.94 11.82
CA ASP A 122 -2.06 -1.71 12.60
C ASP A 122 -0.66 -1.66 11.99
N HIS A 123 -0.56 -1.76 10.65
CA HIS A 123 0.71 -1.61 9.94
C HIS A 123 1.29 -0.22 10.09
N ILE A 124 0.47 0.84 10.04
CA ILE A 124 0.91 2.23 10.28
C ILE A 124 1.46 2.38 11.71
N LYS A 125 0.75 1.85 12.72
CA LYS A 125 1.23 1.90 14.12
C LYS A 125 2.57 1.20 14.30
N LYS A 126 2.72 -0.02 13.77
CA LYS A 126 4.00 -0.75 13.80
C LYS A 126 5.12 0.00 13.11
N ALA A 127 4.84 0.66 11.99
CA ALA A 127 5.83 1.47 11.27
C ALA A 127 6.26 2.72 12.05
N ILE A 128 5.37 3.29 12.88
CA ILE A 128 5.71 4.36 13.82
C ILE A 128 6.61 3.81 14.94
N ASP A 129 6.24 2.68 15.56
CA ASP A 129 7.00 2.03 16.63
C ASP A 129 8.42 1.64 16.17
N ASP A 130 8.55 1.13 14.96
CA ASP A 130 9.82 0.79 14.30
C ASP A 130 10.60 2.03 13.79
N LYS A 131 10.06 3.25 13.98
CA LYS A 131 10.66 4.52 13.51
C LYS A 131 10.85 4.60 11.98
N ILE A 132 10.08 3.83 11.23
CA ILE A 132 10.02 3.94 9.78
C ILE A 132 9.25 5.19 9.36
N LEU A 133 8.17 5.51 10.08
CA LEU A 133 7.33 6.69 9.84
C LEU A 133 7.36 7.63 11.03
N ASN A 134 7.61 8.92 10.77
CA ASN A 134 7.59 10.00 11.78
C ASN A 134 6.30 10.82 11.64
N ILE A 135 5.21 10.29 12.16
CA ILE A 135 3.84 10.81 12.00
C ILE A 135 3.02 10.64 13.26
N GLU A 136 1.96 11.44 13.36
CA GLU A 136 0.87 11.29 14.32
C GLU A 136 -0.39 10.81 13.60
N ILE A 137 -1.07 9.81 14.13
CA ILE A 137 -2.38 9.37 13.62
C ILE A 137 -3.43 10.28 14.26
N LEU A 138 -4.10 11.11 13.45
CA LEU A 138 -5.16 12.01 13.91
C LEU A 138 -6.52 11.31 13.93
N GLU A 139 -6.80 10.53 12.89
CA GLU A 139 -8.08 9.82 12.76
C GLU A 139 -7.89 8.55 11.91
N HIS A 140 -8.65 7.52 12.25
CA HIS A 140 -8.85 6.35 11.41
C HIS A 140 -10.29 5.88 11.55
N THR A 141 -11.01 5.78 10.44
CA THR A 141 -12.42 5.39 10.44
C THR A 141 -12.75 4.53 9.21
N HIS A 142 -13.60 3.53 9.41
CA HIS A 142 -14.13 2.71 8.31
C HIS A 142 -15.41 3.38 7.77
N LYS A 143 -15.47 3.62 6.48
CA LYS A 143 -16.60 4.30 5.82
C LYS A 143 -17.29 3.39 4.81
N ASN A 144 -18.62 3.34 4.91
CA ASN A 144 -19.50 2.72 3.90
C ASN A 144 -19.15 1.27 3.53
N ASP A 145 -18.50 0.52 4.42
CA ASP A 145 -18.05 -0.86 4.23
C ASP A 145 -17.09 -1.10 3.02
N ILE A 146 -16.64 -0.05 2.35
CA ILE A 146 -15.80 -0.17 1.14
C ILE A 146 -14.37 0.25 1.42
N GLU A 147 -14.18 1.33 2.17
CA GLU A 147 -12.87 1.95 2.39
C GLU A 147 -12.69 2.41 3.82
N SER A 148 -11.45 2.57 4.22
CA SER A 148 -11.07 3.25 5.45
C SER A 148 -10.42 4.59 5.14
N ILE A 149 -10.75 5.58 5.95
CA ILE A 149 -10.14 6.91 5.92
C ILE A 149 -9.11 6.99 7.04
N THR A 150 -7.89 7.36 6.70
CA THR A 150 -6.80 7.56 7.66
C THR A 150 -6.23 8.95 7.47
N ILE A 151 -6.22 9.73 8.55
CA ILE A 151 -5.68 11.09 8.56
C ILE A 151 -4.41 11.07 9.43
N LEU A 152 -3.29 11.41 8.80
CA LEU A 152 -1.97 11.41 9.39
C LEU A 152 -1.40 12.83 9.37
N LYS A 153 -0.59 13.16 10.39
CA LYS A 153 0.10 14.45 10.49
C LYS A 153 1.61 14.21 10.52
N LYS A 154 2.33 14.92 9.68
CA LYS A 154 3.81 14.94 9.70
C LYS A 154 4.33 15.62 10.97
N LEU A 155 5.25 14.97 11.70
CA LEU A 155 5.91 15.50 12.89
C LEU A 155 7.19 16.31 12.57
#